data_36077eec9e74172c4e6adde3afa2a59f
#
_entry.id   36077eec9e74172c4e6adde3afa2a59f
#
_cell.length_a   1.000
_cell.length_b   1.000
_cell.length_c   1.000
_cell.angle_alpha   90.00
_cell.angle_beta   90.00
_cell.angle_gamma   90.00
#
_symmetry.space_group_name_H-M   'P 1'
#
loop_
_entity.id
_entity.type
_entity.pdbx_description
1 polymer ?
#
loop_
_entity_poly.entity_id
_entity_poly.type
_entity_poly.pdbx_seq_one_letter_code
_entity_poly.pdbx_strand_id
1 'polypeptide(L)'
;MIHNLFSTLPTFKNLGDLKPGLNVLLAQKTEGSTSKQTRNRAGKTSFIEAIHFLTGSEAGPDSIFRTPELAEYTFGMDFDLKDARTVVERSGSAKAKIYVTTPPAAKRKLSATDWVTFLGEEMFGLSSLEAAGSKPPSFRSLFAYFVRRQMSGAFTTPEKQATMQGTGDMQMALMFLFGLDWQIARDWQAVRDREKTLEELRQR
;
A
#
# COMPACT_ATOMS: atom_id res chain seq x y z
N MET A 1 4.29 -9.91 9.48
CA MET A 1 5.64 -9.28 9.40
C MET A 1 6.18 -9.44 7.99
N ILE A 2 6.93 -8.47 7.42
CA ILE A 2 7.67 -8.68 6.16
C ILE A 2 8.99 -9.36 6.51
N HIS A 3 9.31 -10.47 5.84
CA HIS A 3 10.55 -11.22 6.05
C HIS A 3 11.60 -10.91 5.00
N ASN A 4 11.15 -10.79 3.74
CA ASN A 4 12.06 -10.56 2.62
C ASN A 4 11.38 -9.76 1.52
N LEU A 5 12.14 -8.89 0.86
CA LEU A 5 11.79 -8.26 -0.40
C LEU A 5 12.86 -8.61 -1.42
N PHE A 6 12.46 -9.15 -2.55
CA PHE A 6 13.36 -9.69 -3.56
C PHE A 6 12.93 -9.34 -4.99
N SER A 7 13.83 -9.51 -5.93
CA SER A 7 13.54 -9.33 -7.36
C SER A 7 14.42 -10.23 -8.22
N THR A 8 13.94 -10.54 -9.41
CA THR A 8 14.76 -11.15 -10.46
C THR A 8 15.74 -10.19 -11.12
N LEU A 9 15.67 -8.88 -10.82
CA LEU A 9 16.62 -7.87 -11.27
C LEU A 9 18.01 -8.14 -10.65
N PRO A 10 19.06 -8.39 -11.45
CA PRO A 10 20.37 -8.79 -10.91
C PRO A 10 21.03 -7.77 -9.98
N THR A 11 20.72 -6.49 -10.17
CA THR A 11 21.27 -5.39 -9.35
C THR A 11 20.42 -5.09 -8.11
N PHE A 12 19.27 -5.76 -7.95
CA PHE A 12 18.42 -5.59 -6.79
C PHE A 12 19.03 -6.31 -5.59
N LYS A 13 19.33 -5.56 -4.55
CA LYS A 13 19.76 -6.17 -3.28
C LYS A 13 18.53 -6.62 -2.50
N ASN A 14 18.37 -7.92 -2.38
CA ASN A 14 17.30 -8.48 -1.56
C ASN A 14 17.39 -7.94 -0.14
N LEU A 15 16.27 -7.52 0.40
CA LEU A 15 16.12 -7.14 1.80
C LEU A 15 15.56 -8.34 2.57
N GLY A 16 16.46 -9.21 2.98
CA GLY A 16 16.17 -10.36 3.84
C GLY A 16 16.49 -10.10 5.29
N ASP A 17 16.22 -11.10 6.14
CA ASP A 17 16.55 -11.13 7.56
C ASP A 17 15.92 -9.99 8.40
N LEU A 18 14.78 -9.45 7.96
CA LEU A 18 13.99 -8.53 8.78
C LEU A 18 13.49 -9.28 10.02
N LYS A 19 13.67 -8.66 11.19
CA LYS A 19 13.35 -9.26 12.50
C LYS A 19 12.16 -8.55 13.14
N PRO A 20 11.45 -9.20 14.06
CA PRO A 20 10.46 -8.50 14.87
C PRO A 20 11.07 -7.29 15.59
N GLY A 21 10.32 -6.20 15.67
CA GLY A 21 10.78 -4.94 16.25
C GLY A 21 11.36 -3.96 15.24
N LEU A 22 12.27 -3.11 15.69
CA LEU A 22 12.83 -2.03 14.88
C LEU A 22 13.87 -2.57 13.87
N ASN A 23 13.60 -2.33 12.59
CA ASN A 23 14.54 -2.55 11.49
C ASN A 23 14.89 -1.20 10.86
N VAL A 24 16.17 -0.93 10.66
CA VAL A 24 16.65 0.36 10.14
C VAL A 24 17.38 0.15 8.82
N LEU A 25 16.80 0.71 7.73
CA LEU A 25 17.43 0.70 6.42
C LEU A 25 18.32 1.93 6.25
N LEU A 26 19.63 1.72 6.29
CA LEU A 26 20.62 2.77 6.14
C LEU A 26 21.18 2.84 4.71
N ALA A 27 21.15 4.02 4.11
CA ALA A 27 21.88 4.30 2.91
C ALA A 27 23.35 4.62 3.27
N GLN A 28 24.24 3.70 2.99
CA GLN A 28 25.69 3.91 3.18
C GLN A 28 26.28 4.67 1.97
N LYS A 29 27.30 5.49 2.24
CA LYS A 29 28.14 6.03 1.18
C LYS A 29 28.96 4.92 0.55
N THR A 30 29.00 4.86 -0.77
CA THR A 30 29.94 4.00 -1.48
C THR A 30 31.34 4.61 -1.34
N GLU A 31 32.36 3.81 -1.11
CA GLU A 31 33.76 4.27 -1.13
C GLU A 31 34.04 5.01 -2.45
N GLY A 32 34.64 6.19 -2.38
CA GLY A 32 34.90 7.05 -3.54
C GLY A 32 33.79 8.03 -3.90
N SER A 33 32.64 8.02 -3.23
CA SER A 33 31.57 8.99 -3.49
C SER A 33 31.93 10.39 -3.01
N THR A 34 31.79 11.41 -3.87
CA THR A 34 32.04 12.82 -3.53
C THR A 34 30.95 13.38 -2.62
N SER A 35 31.22 14.51 -1.94
CA SER A 35 30.25 15.22 -1.10
C SER A 35 29.01 15.72 -1.86
N LYS A 36 29.09 15.81 -3.21
CA LYS A 36 27.99 16.21 -4.10
C LYS A 36 27.06 15.05 -4.49
N GLN A 37 27.45 13.79 -4.25
CA GLN A 37 26.61 12.63 -4.50
C GLN A 37 25.64 12.43 -3.33
N THR A 38 24.40 12.78 -3.55
CA THR A 38 23.34 12.67 -2.54
C THR A 38 23.00 11.19 -2.28
N ARG A 39 22.73 10.84 -1.00
CA ARG A 39 22.28 9.50 -0.58
C ARG A 39 20.87 9.13 -1.09
N ASN A 40 20.23 10.01 -1.88
CA ASN A 40 18.86 9.87 -2.33
C ASN A 40 18.62 8.77 -3.37
N ARG A 41 19.69 8.22 -3.98
CA ARG A 41 19.63 7.11 -4.95
C ARG A 41 19.74 5.71 -4.32
N ALA A 42 19.71 5.61 -3.02
CA ALA A 42 19.92 4.33 -2.31
C ALA A 42 18.68 3.39 -2.26
N GLY A 43 17.64 3.65 -3.06
CA GLY A 43 16.49 2.76 -3.18
C GLY A 43 15.50 2.75 -1.99
N LYS A 44 15.66 3.62 -0.98
CA LYS A 44 14.75 3.65 0.19
C LYS A 44 13.30 3.89 -0.19
N THR A 45 13.05 4.84 -1.07
CA THR A 45 11.69 5.12 -1.58
C THR A 45 11.18 3.96 -2.43
N SER A 46 12.05 3.35 -3.24
CA SER A 46 11.69 2.18 -4.07
C SER A 46 11.25 0.98 -3.23
N PHE A 47 11.79 0.83 -2.02
CA PHE A 47 11.33 -0.18 -1.06
C PHE A 47 9.86 0.01 -0.68
N ILE A 48 9.48 1.21 -0.28
CA ILE A 48 8.08 1.54 0.05
C ILE A 48 7.18 1.37 -1.16
N GLU A 49 7.61 1.82 -2.35
CA GLU A 49 6.86 1.64 -3.58
C GLU A 49 6.69 0.17 -3.96
N ALA A 50 7.71 -0.68 -3.71
CA ALA A 50 7.62 -2.12 -3.94
C ALA A 50 6.57 -2.77 -3.03
N ILE A 51 6.51 -2.41 -1.76
CA ILE A 51 5.46 -2.91 -0.85
C ILE A 51 4.07 -2.52 -1.38
N HIS A 52 3.87 -1.26 -1.76
CA HIS A 52 2.60 -0.83 -2.34
C HIS A 52 2.26 -1.54 -3.66
N PHE A 53 3.25 -1.71 -4.54
CA PHE A 53 3.08 -2.43 -5.79
C PHE A 53 2.66 -3.88 -5.56
N LEU A 54 3.32 -4.58 -4.63
CA LEU A 54 3.06 -5.98 -4.30
C LEU A 54 1.75 -6.18 -3.53
N THR A 55 1.30 -5.17 -2.78
CA THR A 55 -0.02 -5.18 -2.14
C THR A 55 -1.15 -4.65 -3.04
N GLY A 56 -0.94 -4.63 -4.36
CA GLY A 56 -1.99 -4.40 -5.35
C GLY A 56 -2.27 -2.94 -5.67
N SER A 57 -1.33 -2.00 -5.39
CA SER A 57 -1.54 -0.63 -5.86
C SER A 57 -1.61 -0.57 -7.38
N GLU A 58 -2.36 0.40 -7.88
CA GLU A 58 -2.42 0.66 -9.32
C GLU A 58 -1.02 1.00 -9.85
N ALA A 59 -0.60 0.30 -10.90
CA ALA A 59 0.63 0.59 -11.62
C ALA A 59 0.27 1.44 -12.85
N GLY A 60 0.07 2.75 -12.64
CA GLY A 60 -0.15 3.73 -13.70
C GLY A 60 1.05 3.89 -14.63
N PRO A 61 0.95 4.72 -15.70
CA PRO A 61 2.05 4.96 -16.62
C PRO A 61 3.34 5.42 -15.93
N ASP A 62 3.21 6.22 -14.87
CA ASP A 62 4.33 6.81 -14.12
C ASP A 62 4.92 5.89 -13.05
N SER A 63 4.42 4.65 -12.94
CA SER A 63 4.96 3.68 -11.98
C SER A 63 6.38 3.29 -12.37
N ILE A 64 7.32 3.37 -11.41
CA ILE A 64 8.73 2.96 -11.62
C ILE A 64 8.85 1.51 -12.12
N PHE A 65 7.90 0.63 -11.72
CA PHE A 65 7.88 -0.78 -12.13
C PHE A 65 7.44 -0.98 -13.59
N ARG A 66 7.00 0.07 -14.27
CA ARG A 66 6.60 0.05 -15.68
C ARG A 66 7.62 0.71 -16.61
N THR A 67 8.69 1.26 -16.07
CA THR A 67 9.78 1.77 -16.92
C THR A 67 10.38 0.60 -17.73
N PRO A 68 10.89 0.87 -18.94
CA PRO A 68 11.48 -0.19 -19.78
C PRO A 68 12.55 -1.00 -19.08
N GLU A 69 13.30 -0.37 -18.16
CA GLU A 69 14.40 -0.99 -17.42
C GLU A 69 13.92 -1.96 -16.33
N LEU A 70 12.67 -1.81 -15.85
CA LEU A 70 12.16 -2.59 -14.70
C LEU A 70 10.95 -3.46 -15.04
N ALA A 71 10.24 -3.18 -16.13
CA ALA A 71 8.96 -3.81 -16.43
C ALA A 71 9.02 -5.34 -16.56
N GLU A 72 10.10 -5.87 -17.13
CA GLU A 72 10.25 -7.31 -17.37
C GLU A 72 10.70 -8.11 -16.13
N TYR A 73 11.18 -7.40 -15.11
CA TYR A 73 11.59 -8.08 -13.88
C TYR A 73 10.40 -8.35 -12.95
N THR A 74 10.49 -9.44 -12.22
CA THR A 74 9.54 -9.79 -11.18
C THR A 74 10.04 -9.30 -9.84
N PHE A 75 9.17 -8.65 -9.11
CA PHE A 75 9.37 -8.25 -7.72
C PHE A 75 8.55 -9.16 -6.82
N GLY A 76 9.06 -9.47 -5.64
CA GLY A 76 8.39 -10.35 -4.71
C GLY A 76 8.59 -9.92 -3.25
N MET A 77 7.63 -10.30 -2.43
CA MET A 77 7.64 -10.08 -0.98
C MET A 77 7.19 -11.35 -0.27
N ASP A 78 7.96 -11.72 0.75
CA ASP A 78 7.65 -12.80 1.66
C ASP A 78 7.24 -12.20 3.00
N PHE A 79 6.04 -12.47 3.46
CA PHE A 79 5.46 -11.84 4.65
C PHE A 79 4.42 -12.74 5.33
N ASP A 80 4.17 -12.48 6.59
CA ASP A 80 3.08 -13.13 7.32
C ASP A 80 1.75 -12.45 6.99
N LEU A 81 0.77 -13.26 6.62
CA LEU A 81 -0.62 -12.85 6.49
C LEU A 81 -1.46 -13.71 7.41
N LYS A 82 -1.97 -13.11 8.48
CA LYS A 82 -2.47 -13.85 9.66
C LYS A 82 -1.40 -14.83 10.17
N ASP A 83 -1.73 -16.10 10.25
CA ASP A 83 -0.87 -17.16 10.78
C ASP A 83 -0.08 -17.92 9.67
N ALA A 84 -0.16 -17.45 8.43
CA ALA A 84 0.44 -18.13 7.28
C ALA A 84 1.50 -17.26 6.60
N ARG A 85 2.66 -17.87 6.34
CA ARG A 85 3.71 -17.26 5.54
C ARG A 85 3.30 -17.23 4.08
N THR A 86 3.28 -16.06 3.47
CA THR A 86 2.77 -15.84 2.13
C THR A 86 3.80 -15.14 1.28
N VAL A 87 4.00 -15.64 0.07
CA VAL A 87 4.85 -15.02 -0.95
C VAL A 87 3.97 -14.41 -2.03
N VAL A 88 4.16 -13.13 -2.32
CA VAL A 88 3.51 -12.43 -3.43
C VAL A 88 4.54 -11.99 -4.44
N GLU A 89 4.23 -12.17 -5.74
CA GLU A 89 5.09 -11.80 -6.86
C GLU A 89 4.30 -11.05 -7.94
N ARG A 90 4.92 -10.01 -8.51
CA ARG A 90 4.31 -9.18 -9.56
C ARG A 90 5.38 -8.58 -10.47
N SER A 91 5.10 -8.46 -11.79
CA SER A 91 5.94 -7.71 -12.74
C SER A 91 5.23 -6.50 -13.31
N GLY A 92 5.98 -5.52 -13.79
CA GLY A 92 5.42 -4.31 -14.39
C GLY A 92 4.76 -4.55 -15.74
N SER A 93 5.30 -5.47 -16.55
CA SER A 93 4.74 -5.88 -17.85
C SER A 93 3.38 -6.59 -17.69
N ALA A 94 3.20 -7.36 -16.62
CA ALA A 94 1.96 -8.08 -16.31
C ALA A 94 1.21 -7.46 -15.12
N LYS A 95 1.12 -6.15 -15.05
CA LYS A 95 0.64 -5.37 -13.91
C LYS A 95 -0.71 -5.80 -13.29
N ALA A 96 -1.60 -6.38 -14.08
CA ALA A 96 -2.89 -6.87 -13.61
C ALA A 96 -2.83 -8.27 -12.99
N LYS A 97 -1.68 -8.97 -13.10
CA LYS A 97 -1.51 -10.34 -12.64
C LYS A 97 -0.62 -10.35 -11.41
N ILE A 98 -1.13 -10.93 -10.33
CA ILE A 98 -0.40 -11.12 -9.08
C ILE A 98 -0.34 -12.62 -8.81
N TYR A 99 0.84 -13.10 -8.49
CA TYR A 99 1.05 -14.50 -8.14
C TYR A 99 1.24 -14.62 -6.64
N VAL A 100 0.46 -15.49 -6.01
CA VAL A 100 0.45 -15.67 -4.55
C VAL A 100 0.68 -17.12 -4.21
N THR A 101 1.57 -17.38 -3.27
CA THR A 101 1.84 -18.70 -2.73
C THR A 101 1.73 -18.64 -1.20
N THR A 102 0.83 -19.44 -0.63
CA THR A 102 0.69 -19.61 0.82
C THR A 102 0.83 -21.10 1.10
N PRO A 103 2.01 -21.60 1.53
CA PRO A 103 2.23 -23.03 1.77
C PRO A 103 1.23 -23.59 2.80
N PRO A 104 0.75 -24.85 2.61
CA PRO A 104 1.14 -25.80 1.59
C PRO A 104 0.43 -25.64 0.22
N ALA A 105 -0.40 -24.61 0.05
CA ALA A 105 -1.13 -24.41 -1.21
C ALA A 105 -0.19 -24.06 -2.38
N ALA A 106 -0.58 -24.50 -3.58
CA ALA A 106 0.14 -24.20 -4.81
C ALA A 106 0.04 -22.69 -5.16
N LYS A 107 1.01 -22.23 -5.95
CA LYS A 107 1.03 -20.85 -6.49
C LYS A 107 -0.23 -20.60 -7.31
N ARG A 108 -0.97 -19.56 -6.94
CA ARG A 108 -2.21 -19.13 -7.62
C ARG A 108 -2.02 -17.75 -8.25
N LYS A 109 -2.72 -17.52 -9.34
CA LYS A 109 -2.77 -16.25 -10.05
C LYS A 109 -4.06 -15.53 -9.70
N LEU A 110 -3.94 -14.28 -9.28
CA LEU A 110 -5.06 -13.38 -8.96
C LEU A 110 -5.02 -12.14 -9.85
N SER A 111 -6.17 -11.50 -10.03
CA SER A 111 -6.20 -10.11 -10.49
C SER A 111 -5.73 -9.17 -9.37
N ALA A 112 -5.31 -7.95 -9.70
CA ALA A 112 -4.96 -6.96 -8.69
C ALA A 112 -6.16 -6.61 -7.80
N THR A 113 -7.37 -6.58 -8.36
CA THR A 113 -8.62 -6.34 -7.62
C THR A 113 -8.90 -7.46 -6.62
N ASP A 114 -8.87 -8.73 -7.07
CA ASP A 114 -9.11 -9.88 -6.20
C ASP A 114 -8.08 -9.96 -5.07
N TRP A 115 -6.83 -9.62 -5.38
CA TRP A 115 -5.75 -9.57 -4.38
C TRP A 115 -5.99 -8.49 -3.33
N VAL A 116 -6.39 -7.28 -3.73
CA VAL A 116 -6.73 -6.18 -2.81
C VAL A 116 -7.93 -6.53 -1.95
N THR A 117 -8.97 -7.15 -2.53
CA THR A 117 -10.15 -7.64 -1.77
C THR A 117 -9.74 -8.71 -0.77
N PHE A 118 -8.92 -9.67 -1.18
CA PHE A 118 -8.40 -10.71 -0.30
C PHE A 118 -7.58 -10.13 0.87
N LEU A 119 -6.66 -9.19 0.59
CA LEU A 119 -5.90 -8.51 1.65
C LEU A 119 -6.81 -7.70 2.58
N GLY A 120 -7.83 -7.05 2.02
CA GLY A 120 -8.82 -6.29 2.79
C GLY A 120 -9.56 -7.17 3.79
N GLU A 121 -9.98 -8.37 3.37
CA GLU A 121 -10.60 -9.33 4.28
C GLU A 121 -9.61 -9.87 5.30
N GLU A 122 -8.45 -10.36 4.85
CA GLU A 122 -7.49 -11.03 5.71
C GLU A 122 -6.88 -10.10 6.77
N MET A 123 -6.68 -8.82 6.46
CA MET A 123 -6.06 -7.86 7.37
C MET A 123 -7.06 -7.05 8.19
N PHE A 124 -8.26 -6.79 7.64
CA PHE A 124 -9.21 -5.83 8.21
C PHE A 124 -10.67 -6.32 8.28
N GLY A 125 -11.00 -7.50 7.75
CA GLY A 125 -12.37 -8.04 7.73
C GLY A 125 -13.35 -7.25 6.85
N LEU A 126 -12.89 -6.60 5.78
CA LEU A 126 -13.70 -5.65 5.01
C LEU A 126 -14.84 -6.30 4.24
N SER A 127 -14.62 -7.45 3.62
CA SER A 127 -15.67 -8.14 2.84
C SER A 127 -16.81 -8.63 3.73
N SER A 128 -16.50 -9.04 4.95
CA SER A 128 -17.49 -9.43 5.94
C SER A 128 -18.38 -8.25 6.35
N LEU A 129 -17.81 -7.05 6.50
CA LEU A 129 -18.54 -5.82 6.77
C LEU A 129 -19.41 -5.40 5.59
N GLU A 130 -18.89 -5.51 4.36
CA GLU A 130 -19.65 -5.22 3.12
C GLU A 130 -20.82 -6.19 2.95
N ALA A 131 -20.62 -7.47 3.20
CA ALA A 131 -21.68 -8.48 3.17
C ALA A 131 -22.79 -8.20 4.20
N ALA A 132 -22.47 -7.58 5.33
CA ALA A 132 -23.42 -7.10 6.32
C ALA A 132 -24.10 -5.75 5.94
N GLY A 133 -23.88 -5.26 4.71
CA GLY A 133 -24.50 -4.04 4.21
C GLY A 133 -23.77 -2.75 4.61
N SER A 134 -22.64 -2.83 5.24
CA SER A 134 -21.80 -1.68 5.60
C SER A 134 -20.93 -1.24 4.40
N LYS A 135 -20.44 -0.01 4.44
CA LYS A 135 -19.48 0.52 3.45
C LYS A 135 -18.19 0.94 4.20
N PRO A 136 -17.31 -0.01 4.50
CA PRO A 136 -16.09 0.27 5.25
C PRO A 136 -15.10 1.11 4.43
N PRO A 137 -14.05 1.68 5.07
CA PRO A 137 -12.93 2.26 4.37
C PRO A 137 -12.28 1.26 3.42
N SER A 138 -11.70 1.73 2.33
CA SER A 138 -10.99 0.84 1.40
C SER A 138 -9.72 0.25 2.03
N PHE A 139 -9.32 -0.95 1.59
CA PHE A 139 -8.02 -1.52 1.97
C PHE A 139 -6.86 -0.52 1.77
N ARG A 140 -6.86 0.19 0.65
CA ARG A 140 -5.78 1.14 0.31
C ARG A 140 -5.75 2.33 1.27
N SER A 141 -6.92 2.83 1.68
CA SER A 141 -7.02 3.92 2.65
C SER A 141 -6.46 3.52 4.01
N LEU A 142 -6.76 2.30 4.47
CA LEU A 142 -6.28 1.78 5.75
C LEU A 142 -4.79 1.42 5.71
N PHE A 143 -4.37 0.67 4.68
CA PHE A 143 -3.01 0.16 4.56
C PHE A 143 -1.96 1.28 4.47
N ALA A 144 -2.31 2.41 3.85
CA ALA A 144 -1.41 3.54 3.69
C ALA A 144 -1.00 4.21 5.03
N TYR A 145 -1.74 3.98 6.12
CA TYR A 145 -1.31 4.41 7.46
C TYR A 145 -0.13 3.60 8.01
N PHE A 146 0.00 2.34 7.60
CA PHE A 146 1.09 1.44 8.01
C PHE A 146 2.31 1.55 7.09
N VAL A 147 2.09 1.87 5.81
CA VAL A 147 3.15 2.01 4.81
C VAL A 147 3.05 3.39 4.18
N ARG A 148 3.64 4.38 4.86
CA ARG A 148 3.52 5.79 4.48
C ARG A 148 4.47 6.17 3.36
N ARG A 149 3.97 6.93 2.38
CA ARG A 149 4.74 7.47 1.26
C ARG A 149 5.18 8.91 1.51
N GLN A 150 6.47 9.16 1.51
CA GLN A 150 6.99 10.53 1.63
C GLN A 150 6.51 11.42 0.49
N MET A 151 6.50 10.92 -0.75
CA MET A 151 6.08 11.69 -1.93
C MET A 151 4.59 12.08 -1.89
N SER A 152 3.75 11.37 -1.17
CA SER A 152 2.35 11.74 -0.94
C SER A 152 2.17 12.75 0.19
N GLY A 153 3.25 13.23 0.81
CA GLY A 153 3.18 14.14 1.96
C GLY A 153 2.71 13.47 3.25
N ALA A 154 2.79 12.14 3.35
CA ALA A 154 2.27 11.37 4.49
C ALA A 154 2.93 11.68 5.84
N PHE A 155 4.06 12.38 5.85
CA PHE A 155 4.76 12.79 7.08
C PHE A 155 4.55 14.27 7.42
N THR A 156 3.73 14.99 6.65
CA THR A 156 3.44 16.40 6.89
C THR A 156 2.48 16.60 8.06
N THR A 157 1.45 15.76 8.13
CA THR A 157 0.42 15.76 9.18
C THR A 157 0.23 14.34 9.70
N PRO A 158 0.29 14.12 11.03
CA PRO A 158 0.21 12.77 11.60
C PRO A 158 -1.06 12.02 11.28
N GLU A 159 -2.19 12.71 11.25
CA GLU A 159 -3.53 12.17 11.04
C GLU A 159 -3.84 11.82 9.59
N LYS A 160 -3.06 12.30 8.62
CA LYS A 160 -3.27 12.02 7.19
C LYS A 160 -2.24 11.05 6.64
N GLN A 161 -2.68 10.13 5.82
CA GLN A 161 -1.79 9.23 5.08
C GLN A 161 -1.29 9.84 3.74
N ALA A 162 -1.91 10.93 3.29
CA ALA A 162 -1.49 11.72 2.13
C ALA A 162 -2.04 13.14 2.25
N THR A 163 -1.33 14.15 1.69
CA THR A 163 -1.77 15.55 1.71
C THR A 163 -3.14 15.73 1.06
N MET A 164 -3.41 14.99 -0.03
CA MET A 164 -4.67 15.06 -0.78
C MET A 164 -5.80 14.22 -0.17
N GLN A 165 -5.58 13.58 0.96
CA GLN A 165 -6.64 12.80 1.63
C GLN A 165 -7.74 13.74 2.14
N GLY A 166 -9.00 13.46 1.74
CA GLY A 166 -10.17 14.17 2.22
C GLY A 166 -10.40 13.98 3.72
N THR A 167 -10.96 14.99 4.37
CA THR A 167 -11.22 14.93 5.83
C THR A 167 -12.16 13.78 6.21
N GLY A 168 -13.21 13.53 5.42
CA GLY A 168 -14.14 12.43 5.66
C GLY A 168 -13.47 11.05 5.55
N ASP A 169 -12.64 10.83 4.53
CA ASP A 169 -11.88 9.59 4.38
C ASP A 169 -10.88 9.40 5.52
N MET A 170 -10.19 10.46 5.93
CA MET A 170 -9.29 10.44 7.08
C MET A 170 -10.02 10.05 8.36
N GLN A 171 -11.14 10.72 8.68
CA GLN A 171 -11.93 10.45 9.89
C GLN A 171 -12.44 9.00 9.91
N MET A 172 -13.02 8.56 8.80
CA MET A 172 -13.53 7.20 8.65
C MET A 172 -12.42 6.14 8.83
N ALA A 173 -11.26 6.35 8.20
CA ALA A 173 -10.13 5.43 8.28
C ALA A 173 -9.55 5.36 9.71
N LEU A 174 -9.35 6.52 10.36
CA LEU A 174 -8.81 6.54 11.73
C LEU A 174 -9.79 5.95 12.74
N MET A 175 -11.08 6.29 12.66
CA MET A 175 -12.08 5.69 13.55
C MET A 175 -12.13 4.17 13.39
N PHE A 176 -12.07 3.68 12.14
CA PHE A 176 -11.99 2.25 11.87
C PHE A 176 -10.75 1.60 12.52
N LEU A 177 -9.56 2.18 12.32
CA LEU A 177 -8.31 1.66 12.85
C LEU A 177 -8.24 1.68 14.39
N PHE A 178 -8.92 2.64 15.03
CA PHE A 178 -9.01 2.72 16.48
C PHE A 178 -10.16 1.88 17.07
N GLY A 179 -10.91 1.15 16.25
CA GLY A 179 -12.05 0.35 16.70
C GLY A 179 -13.24 1.19 17.16
N LEU A 180 -13.33 2.46 16.70
CA LEU A 180 -14.47 3.33 16.97
C LEU A 180 -15.56 3.15 15.91
N ASP A 181 -16.75 3.69 16.16
CA ASP A 181 -17.85 3.64 15.21
C ASP A 181 -17.59 4.60 14.02
N TRP A 182 -16.92 4.08 13.02
CA TRP A 182 -16.57 4.79 11.78
C TRP A 182 -17.81 5.10 10.91
N GLN A 183 -18.95 4.46 11.14
CA GLN A 183 -20.19 4.74 10.41
C GLN A 183 -20.69 6.16 10.70
N ILE A 184 -20.48 6.66 11.89
CA ILE A 184 -20.79 8.06 12.26
C ILE A 184 -20.08 9.04 11.34
N ALA A 185 -18.77 8.86 11.11
CA ALA A 185 -18.00 9.72 10.21
C ALA A 185 -18.49 9.65 8.76
N ARG A 186 -18.85 8.47 8.30
CA ARG A 186 -19.45 8.25 6.97
C ARG A 186 -20.78 8.97 6.82
N ASP A 187 -21.68 8.81 7.78
CA ASP A 187 -23.03 9.36 7.73
C ASP A 187 -22.98 10.91 7.83
N TRP A 188 -22.06 11.43 8.63
CA TRP A 188 -21.78 12.86 8.70
C TRP A 188 -21.25 13.43 7.37
N GLN A 189 -20.36 12.69 6.69
CA GLN A 189 -19.90 13.09 5.36
C GLN A 189 -21.05 13.11 4.35
N ALA A 190 -21.94 12.13 4.38
CA ALA A 190 -23.11 12.10 3.49
C ALA A 190 -24.05 13.30 3.71
N VAL A 191 -24.20 13.78 4.94
CA VAL A 191 -24.97 15.01 5.24
C VAL A 191 -24.28 16.22 4.62
N ARG A 192 -22.98 16.39 4.81
CA ARG A 192 -22.21 17.52 4.23
C ARG A 192 -22.27 17.54 2.70
N ASP A 193 -22.19 16.39 2.05
CA ASP A 193 -22.28 16.31 0.60
C ASP A 193 -23.66 16.75 0.09
N ARG A 194 -24.73 16.41 0.83
CA ARG A 194 -26.10 16.89 0.53
C ARG A 194 -26.25 18.39 0.76
N GLU A 195 -25.72 18.92 1.84
CA GLU A 195 -25.72 20.36 2.12
C GLU A 195 -25.04 21.14 1.00
N LYS A 196 -23.87 20.70 0.57
CA LYS A 196 -23.13 21.30 -0.55
C LYS A 196 -23.95 21.29 -1.84
N THR A 197 -24.57 20.15 -2.17
CA THR A 197 -25.44 20.03 -3.35
C THR A 197 -26.62 21.00 -3.29
N LEU A 198 -27.25 21.16 -2.13
CA LEU A 198 -28.34 22.11 -1.91
C LEU A 198 -27.88 23.56 -2.08
N GLU A 199 -26.70 23.91 -1.59
CA GLU A 199 -26.13 25.26 -1.78
C GLU A 199 -25.85 25.55 -3.25
N GLU A 200 -25.28 24.60 -4.00
CA GLU A 200 -25.04 24.74 -5.43
C GLU A 200 -26.34 24.90 -6.24
N LEU A 201 -27.42 24.23 -5.85
CA LEU A 201 -28.74 24.38 -6.48
C LEU A 201 -29.40 25.73 -6.17
N ARG A 202 -29.16 26.29 -5.00
CA ARG A 202 -29.68 27.64 -4.60
C ARG A 202 -28.97 28.79 -5.31
N GLN A 203 -27.75 28.59 -5.78
CA GLN A 203 -26.97 29.59 -6.51
C GLN A 203 -27.21 29.62 -8.02
N ARG A 204 -27.97 28.67 -8.56
CA ARG A 204 -28.45 28.61 -9.96
C ARG A 204 -29.80 29.29 -10.11
#